data_1f715473bf2765351842f685efe78f02
#
_entry.id   1f715473bf2765351842f685efe78f02
#
_cell.length_a   1.000
_cell.length_b   1.000
_cell.length_c   1.000
_cell.angle_alpha   90.00
_cell.angle_beta   90.00
_cell.angle_gamma   90.00
#
_symmetry.space_group_name_H-M   'P 1'
#
loop_
_entity.id
_entity.type
_entity.pdbx_description
1 polymer ?
#
loop_
_entity_poly.entity_id
_entity_poly.type
_entity_poly.pdbx_seq_one_letter_code
_entity_poly.pdbx_strand_id
1 'polypeptide(L)'
;MIGCMRERVVAACDGASKGNPGPAGWAWVVADASESPTRWEAGPLGKATNNVAELTALERLLDSTDPDVPLEIRMDSQYAMKAVTTWLPGWKRNGWKTSAGKPVANQDLVVRIDELLDGRSVEFRYVPAHQVDGDPLNDFADRAASQAATAQEPAGSDLGSPEPPAAPDTPVTRAPRKRPGGAKASGGRGGSARTIKAKFPGRCVCGRPYAAGEPIAKNDQGWGHPECRTAAAG
;
A
#
# COMPACT_ATOMS: atom_id res chain seq x y z
N MET A 1 29.05 0.62 34.00
CA MET A 1 28.87 1.44 32.76
C MET A 1 27.38 1.44 32.47
N ILE A 2 26.68 2.55 32.75
CA ILE A 2 25.27 2.71 32.41
C ILE A 2 25.27 2.98 30.90
N GLY A 3 24.91 1.98 30.11
CA GLY A 3 24.72 2.15 28.67
C GLY A 3 23.64 3.20 28.48
N CYS A 4 24.00 4.34 27.91
CA CYS A 4 23.03 5.33 27.43
C CYS A 4 22.16 4.59 26.39
N MET A 5 20.93 4.19 26.76
CA MET A 5 19.97 3.68 25.78
C MET A 5 19.70 4.85 24.84
N ARG A 6 20.20 4.75 23.58
CA ARG A 6 19.87 5.75 22.57
C ARG A 6 18.35 5.77 22.42
N GLU A 7 17.78 6.95 22.50
CA GLU A 7 16.35 7.14 22.36
C GLU A 7 15.88 6.68 20.95
N ARG A 8 14.78 5.95 20.92
CA ARG A 8 14.21 5.46 19.65
C ARG A 8 13.75 6.62 18.79
N VAL A 9 14.15 6.61 17.54
CA VAL A 9 13.68 7.56 16.52
C VAL A 9 12.40 7.04 15.89
N VAL A 10 11.42 7.90 15.67
CA VAL A 10 10.18 7.59 14.96
C VAL A 10 10.24 8.24 13.58
N ALA A 11 9.87 7.51 12.56
CA ALA A 11 9.88 7.97 11.19
C ALA A 11 8.69 7.42 10.40
N ALA A 12 8.35 8.07 9.29
CA ALA A 12 7.42 7.55 8.31
C ALA A 12 7.99 7.70 6.89
N CYS A 13 7.55 6.84 5.99
CA CYS A 13 7.89 6.95 4.58
C CYS A 13 6.72 6.52 3.70
N ASP A 14 6.61 7.14 2.53
CA ASP A 14 5.57 6.85 1.55
C ASP A 14 6.04 7.06 0.13
N GLY A 15 5.42 6.36 -0.81
CA GLY A 15 5.66 6.47 -2.24
C GLY A 15 4.39 6.73 -3.02
N ALA A 16 4.43 7.72 -3.89
CA ALA A 16 3.28 8.09 -4.72
C ALA A 16 3.55 7.89 -6.20
N SER A 17 2.50 7.51 -6.97
CA SER A 17 2.55 7.44 -8.43
C SER A 17 1.26 7.97 -9.04
N LYS A 18 1.36 8.91 -9.98
CA LYS A 18 0.21 9.50 -10.72
C LYS A 18 -0.17 8.64 -11.94
N GLY A 19 -0.34 7.38 -11.71
CA GLY A 19 -0.57 6.30 -12.66
C GLY A 19 0.30 5.12 -12.27
N ASN A 20 0.09 3.92 -12.85
CA ASN A 20 0.86 2.75 -12.46
C ASN A 20 1.22 1.88 -13.67
N PRO A 21 2.39 2.18 -14.32
CA PRO A 21 3.39 3.19 -14.00
C PRO A 21 2.99 4.61 -14.44
N GLY A 22 3.54 5.62 -13.75
CA GLY A 22 3.33 7.05 -14.04
C GLY A 22 4.38 7.93 -13.36
N PRO A 23 4.28 9.27 -13.46
CA PRO A 23 5.12 10.16 -12.69
C PRO A 23 5.05 9.78 -11.21
N ALA A 24 6.18 9.51 -10.61
CA ALA A 24 6.29 8.98 -9.25
C ALA A 24 7.27 9.79 -8.40
N GLY A 25 7.08 9.72 -7.09
CA GLY A 25 7.93 10.36 -6.10
C GLY A 25 7.94 9.54 -4.82
N TRP A 26 8.94 9.77 -4.01
CA TRP A 26 9.15 9.18 -2.70
C TRP A 26 9.32 10.27 -1.65
N ALA A 27 9.02 9.96 -0.40
CA ALA A 27 9.32 10.84 0.73
C ALA A 27 9.53 10.06 2.00
N TRP A 28 10.29 10.66 2.92
CA TRP A 28 10.42 10.23 4.29
C TRP A 28 10.45 11.42 5.24
N VAL A 29 10.08 11.19 6.49
CA VAL A 29 10.13 12.15 7.59
C VAL A 29 10.60 11.45 8.86
N VAL A 30 11.45 12.15 9.62
CA VAL A 30 11.92 11.75 10.95
C VAL A 30 11.36 12.74 11.97
N ALA A 31 10.92 12.23 13.11
CA ALA A 31 10.35 13.02 14.19
C ALA A 31 11.18 12.92 15.48
N ASP A 32 11.02 13.89 16.35
CA ASP A 32 11.54 13.88 17.71
C ASP A 32 10.66 13.02 18.66
N ALA A 33 11.03 13.00 19.95
CA ALA A 33 10.29 12.27 20.98
C ALA A 33 8.85 12.76 21.20
N SER A 34 8.51 13.99 20.77
CA SER A 34 7.16 14.54 20.80
C SER A 34 6.36 14.23 19.50
N GLU A 35 6.90 13.41 18.63
CA GLU A 35 6.39 13.10 17.29
C GLU A 35 6.28 14.33 16.36
N SER A 36 7.06 15.39 16.64
CA SER A 36 7.15 16.55 15.76
C SER A 36 8.20 16.32 14.67
N PRO A 37 7.86 16.58 13.39
CA PRO A 37 8.81 16.45 12.29
C PRO A 37 10.06 17.30 12.50
N THR A 38 11.24 16.71 12.40
CA THR A 38 12.54 17.39 12.56
C THR A 38 13.33 17.44 11.27
N ARG A 39 13.27 16.38 10.47
CA ARG A 39 13.96 16.28 9.20
C ARG A 39 13.14 15.45 8.21
N TRP A 40 13.13 15.88 6.96
CA TRP A 40 12.42 15.18 5.90
C TRP A 40 13.06 15.42 4.54
N GLU A 41 12.80 14.54 3.62
CA GLU A 41 13.20 14.66 2.23
C GLU A 41 12.20 13.98 1.32
N ALA A 42 12.03 14.52 0.11
CA ALA A 42 11.21 13.97 -0.95
C ALA A 42 11.92 14.15 -2.29
N GLY A 43 11.70 13.22 -3.20
CA GLY A 43 12.33 13.33 -4.53
C GLY A 43 11.53 12.64 -5.63
N PRO A 44 11.78 13.06 -6.89
CA PRO A 44 11.15 12.48 -8.05
C PRO A 44 11.79 11.14 -8.43
N LEU A 45 11.00 10.30 -9.11
CA LEU A 45 11.44 9.03 -9.71
C LEU A 45 11.23 8.98 -11.23
N GLY A 46 10.72 10.08 -11.81
CA GLY A 46 10.25 10.01 -13.19
C GLY A 46 9.09 9.01 -13.32
N LYS A 47 9.09 8.18 -14.36
CA LYS A 47 8.04 7.19 -14.59
C LYS A 47 8.34 5.89 -13.84
N ALA A 48 7.59 5.62 -12.77
CA ALA A 48 7.74 4.40 -11.96
C ALA A 48 6.37 3.84 -11.52
N THR A 49 6.38 2.63 -10.97
CA THR A 49 5.19 2.03 -10.34
C THR A 49 5.06 2.48 -8.88
N ASN A 50 3.87 2.36 -8.32
CA ASN A 50 3.65 2.66 -6.90
C ASN A 50 4.59 1.82 -6.00
N ASN A 51 4.73 0.53 -6.29
CA ASN A 51 5.61 -0.35 -5.50
C ASN A 51 7.09 0.08 -5.54
N VAL A 52 7.57 0.59 -6.67
CA VAL A 52 8.93 1.16 -6.76
C VAL A 52 9.04 2.40 -5.89
N ALA A 53 8.06 3.30 -5.92
CA ALA A 53 8.07 4.51 -5.12
C ALA A 53 8.09 4.21 -3.61
N GLU A 54 7.23 3.28 -3.16
CA GLU A 54 7.16 2.82 -1.78
C GLU A 54 8.47 2.20 -1.27
N LEU A 55 9.06 1.29 -2.07
CA LEU A 55 10.35 0.68 -1.71
C LEU A 55 11.49 1.70 -1.72
N THR A 56 11.48 2.66 -2.65
CA THR A 56 12.49 3.72 -2.68
C THR A 56 12.37 4.64 -1.48
N ALA A 57 11.16 5.00 -1.07
CA ALA A 57 10.93 5.79 0.14
C ALA A 57 11.55 5.11 1.38
N LEU A 58 11.33 3.82 1.53
CA LEU A 58 11.91 3.03 2.61
C LEU A 58 13.45 2.95 2.51
N GLU A 59 13.99 2.69 1.32
CA GLU A 59 15.43 2.63 1.08
C GLU A 59 16.10 3.95 1.45
N ARG A 60 15.53 5.09 1.01
CA ARG A 60 16.05 6.44 1.30
C ARG A 60 15.98 6.78 2.79
N LEU A 61 14.90 6.42 3.48
CA LEU A 61 14.79 6.58 4.93
C LEU A 61 15.89 5.83 5.67
N LEU A 62 16.09 4.56 5.33
CA LEU A 62 17.11 3.72 5.96
C LEU A 62 18.54 4.24 5.70
N ASP A 63 18.82 4.69 4.48
CA ASP A 63 20.11 5.26 4.10
C ASP A 63 20.39 6.61 4.80
N SER A 64 19.33 7.38 5.11
CA SER A 64 19.42 8.70 5.74
C SER A 64 19.44 8.68 7.27
N THR A 65 19.28 7.51 7.90
CA THR A 65 19.21 7.37 9.36
C THR A 65 20.38 6.58 9.93
N ASP A 66 20.83 6.95 11.15
CA ASP A 66 21.94 6.29 11.85
C ASP A 66 21.59 4.81 12.12
N PRO A 67 22.40 3.84 11.63
CA PRO A 67 22.13 2.41 11.81
C PRO A 67 22.19 1.94 13.27
N ASP A 68 22.90 2.67 14.13
CA ASP A 68 23.08 2.33 15.54
C ASP A 68 21.95 2.83 16.45
N VAL A 69 20.98 3.60 15.89
CA VAL A 69 19.84 4.13 16.63
C VAL A 69 18.60 3.28 16.36
N PRO A 70 17.89 2.80 17.41
CA PRO A 70 16.63 2.08 17.21
C PRO A 70 15.62 2.94 16.44
N LEU A 71 14.96 2.36 15.44
CA LEU A 71 14.08 3.08 14.53
C LEU A 71 12.69 2.43 14.48
N GLU A 72 11.64 3.23 14.69
CA GLU A 72 10.27 2.85 14.36
C GLU A 72 9.90 3.45 12.99
N ILE A 73 9.47 2.61 12.06
CA ILE A 73 9.06 3.05 10.71
C ILE A 73 7.56 2.86 10.55
N ARG A 74 6.83 3.95 10.34
CA ARG A 74 5.39 3.96 10.05
C ARG A 74 5.17 4.02 8.54
N MET A 75 4.32 3.13 8.02
CA MET A 75 3.99 3.08 6.60
C MET A 75 2.63 2.44 6.35
N ASP A 76 1.96 2.84 5.28
CA ASP A 76 0.66 2.30 4.87
C ASP A 76 0.76 1.30 3.69
N SER A 77 1.95 1.12 3.14
CA SER A 77 2.20 0.17 2.07
C SER A 77 2.24 -1.27 2.59
N GLN A 78 1.14 -1.99 2.42
CA GLN A 78 1.12 -3.42 2.74
C GLN A 78 2.11 -4.24 1.91
N TYR A 79 2.41 -3.80 0.67
CA TYR A 79 3.39 -4.47 -0.18
C TYR A 79 4.80 -4.31 0.38
N ALA A 80 5.25 -3.07 0.61
CA ALA A 80 6.58 -2.80 1.15
C ALA A 80 6.75 -3.45 2.54
N MET A 81 5.76 -3.32 3.43
CA MET A 81 5.73 -3.96 4.74
C MET A 81 5.95 -5.48 4.65
N LYS A 82 5.14 -6.18 3.83
CA LYS A 82 5.27 -7.64 3.66
C LYS A 82 6.56 -8.04 2.97
N ALA A 83 7.05 -7.23 2.04
CA ALA A 83 8.32 -7.49 1.36
C ALA A 83 9.44 -7.62 2.36
N VAL A 84 9.58 -6.66 3.29
CA VAL A 84 10.70 -6.60 4.24
C VAL A 84 10.50 -7.45 5.51
N THR A 85 9.27 -7.61 5.99
CA THR A 85 9.00 -8.34 7.24
C THR A 85 8.69 -9.82 7.03
N THR A 86 8.14 -10.19 5.87
CA THR A 86 7.60 -11.54 5.66
C THR A 86 8.31 -12.29 4.53
N TRP A 87 8.49 -11.65 3.37
CA TRP A 87 8.95 -12.37 2.17
C TRP A 87 10.46 -12.39 2.01
N LEU A 88 11.15 -11.34 2.44
CA LEU A 88 12.58 -11.15 2.30
C LEU A 88 13.41 -12.36 2.78
N PRO A 89 13.18 -12.96 3.98
CA PRO A 89 13.95 -14.13 4.41
C PRO A 89 13.76 -15.36 3.49
N GLY A 90 12.55 -15.49 2.94
CA GLY A 90 12.23 -16.54 1.96
C GLY A 90 12.94 -16.31 0.62
N TRP A 91 12.92 -15.09 0.13
CA TRP A 91 13.59 -14.72 -1.13
C TRP A 91 15.10 -14.90 -1.06
N LYS A 92 15.74 -14.50 0.06
CA LYS A 92 17.18 -14.75 0.30
C LYS A 92 17.51 -16.24 0.20
N ARG A 93 16.77 -17.09 0.93
CA ARG A 93 16.99 -18.55 0.90
C ARG A 93 16.78 -19.17 -0.48
N ASN A 94 15.88 -18.61 -1.28
CA ASN A 94 15.53 -19.12 -2.62
C ASN A 94 16.34 -18.45 -3.75
N GLY A 95 17.44 -17.76 -3.45
CA GLY A 95 18.27 -17.07 -4.44
C GLY A 95 17.50 -15.98 -5.19
N TRP A 96 16.73 -15.15 -4.45
CA TRP A 96 15.92 -14.02 -4.96
C TRP A 96 14.86 -14.42 -5.98
N LYS A 97 14.23 -15.56 -5.74
CA LYS A 97 13.12 -16.08 -6.55
C LYS A 97 11.84 -16.20 -5.72
N THR A 98 10.72 -15.95 -6.36
CA THR A 98 9.39 -16.20 -5.81
C THR A 98 9.13 -17.71 -5.71
N SER A 99 8.07 -18.11 -4.98
CA SER A 99 7.63 -19.52 -4.92
C SER A 99 7.31 -20.13 -6.31
N ALA A 100 6.98 -19.28 -7.29
CA ALA A 100 6.75 -19.69 -8.68
C ALA A 100 8.05 -19.76 -9.53
N GLY A 101 9.24 -19.61 -8.91
CA GLY A 101 10.54 -19.67 -9.59
C GLY A 101 10.90 -18.42 -10.42
N LYS A 102 10.05 -17.37 -10.42
CA LYS A 102 10.32 -16.11 -11.12
C LYS A 102 11.23 -15.21 -10.28
N PRO A 103 12.08 -14.35 -10.90
CA PRO A 103 12.80 -13.32 -10.17
C PRO A 103 11.86 -12.47 -9.32
N VAL A 104 12.33 -12.04 -8.15
CA VAL A 104 11.59 -11.09 -7.30
C VAL A 104 11.45 -9.77 -8.05
N ALA A 105 10.24 -9.20 -8.06
CA ALA A 105 10.02 -7.87 -8.64
C ALA A 105 10.76 -6.82 -7.79
N ASN A 106 11.38 -5.84 -8.45
CA ASN A 106 12.17 -4.78 -7.81
C ASN A 106 13.33 -5.35 -6.96
N GLN A 107 13.95 -6.42 -7.42
CA GLN A 107 14.97 -7.17 -6.67
C GLN A 107 16.09 -6.26 -6.17
N ASP A 108 16.59 -5.36 -7.00
CA ASP A 108 17.71 -4.48 -6.64
C ASP A 108 17.39 -3.59 -5.43
N LEU A 109 16.16 -3.02 -5.38
CA LEU A 109 15.69 -2.26 -4.23
C LEU A 109 15.54 -3.13 -2.99
N VAL A 110 14.99 -4.33 -3.12
CA VAL A 110 14.79 -5.23 -1.98
C VAL A 110 16.12 -5.72 -1.43
N VAL A 111 17.11 -6.01 -2.28
CA VAL A 111 18.47 -6.36 -1.87
C VAL A 111 19.13 -5.21 -1.12
N ARG A 112 19.01 -3.99 -1.65
CA ARG A 112 19.57 -2.79 -0.98
C ARG A 112 18.93 -2.53 0.38
N ILE A 113 17.60 -2.68 0.49
CA ILE A 113 16.89 -2.56 1.77
C ILE A 113 17.36 -3.64 2.75
N ASP A 114 17.55 -4.88 2.30
CA ASP A 114 18.08 -5.98 3.14
C ASP A 114 19.46 -5.66 3.70
N GLU A 115 20.35 -5.11 2.88
CA GLU A 115 21.69 -4.66 3.31
C GLU A 115 21.60 -3.55 4.36
N LEU A 116 20.70 -2.57 4.17
CA LEU A 116 20.49 -1.45 5.09
C LEU A 116 19.81 -1.87 6.40
N LEU A 117 19.10 -2.98 6.42
CA LEU A 117 18.46 -3.52 7.62
C LEU A 117 19.41 -4.42 8.43
N ASP A 118 20.51 -4.88 7.83
CA ASP A 118 21.42 -5.80 8.49
C ASP A 118 22.06 -5.17 9.75
N GLY A 119 21.92 -5.85 10.88
CA GLY A 119 22.41 -5.38 12.18
C GLY A 119 21.62 -4.23 12.82
N ARG A 120 20.56 -3.71 12.20
CA ARG A 120 19.75 -2.60 12.74
C ARG A 120 18.60 -3.08 13.61
N SER A 121 18.26 -2.27 14.61
CA SER A 121 17.05 -2.42 15.41
C SER A 121 15.91 -1.61 14.77
N VAL A 122 15.08 -2.25 13.94
CA VAL A 122 13.96 -1.60 13.24
C VAL A 122 12.64 -2.26 13.61
N GLU A 123 11.67 -1.44 14.03
CA GLU A 123 10.29 -1.83 14.24
C GLU A 123 9.42 -1.25 13.12
N PHE A 124 8.72 -2.11 12.38
CA PHE A 124 7.79 -1.68 11.34
C PHE A 124 6.37 -1.62 11.89
N ARG A 125 5.72 -0.46 11.77
CA ARG A 125 4.33 -0.23 12.19
C ARG A 125 3.45 0.10 10.99
N TYR A 126 2.48 -0.77 10.73
CA TYR A 126 1.45 -0.48 9.74
C TYR A 126 0.50 0.59 10.25
N VAL A 127 0.27 1.63 9.44
CA VAL A 127 -0.72 2.68 9.69
C VAL A 127 -1.71 2.72 8.53
N PRO A 128 -3.03 2.81 8.79
CA PRO A 128 -4.00 2.87 7.68
C PRO A 128 -3.90 4.20 6.92
N ALA A 129 -3.90 4.13 5.58
CA ALA A 129 -3.88 5.30 4.71
C ALA A 129 -5.14 6.18 4.89
N HIS A 130 -4.99 7.51 4.76
CA HIS A 130 -6.08 8.48 4.58
C HIS A 130 -7.21 8.41 5.64
N GLN A 131 -6.87 8.22 6.90
CA GLN A 131 -7.83 8.31 8.02
C GLN A 131 -8.04 9.79 8.40
N VAL A 132 -9.26 10.14 8.83
CA VAL A 132 -9.58 11.52 9.29
C VAL A 132 -8.74 11.92 10.53
N ASP A 133 -8.47 10.94 11.41
CA ASP A 133 -7.59 11.06 12.57
C ASP A 133 -6.41 10.10 12.41
N GLY A 134 -5.78 10.09 11.22
CA GLY A 134 -4.69 9.20 10.87
C GLY A 134 -3.36 9.58 11.51
N ASP A 135 -2.34 8.80 11.20
CA ASP A 135 -0.98 9.06 11.68
C ASP A 135 -0.40 10.33 11.04
N PRO A 136 -0.04 11.37 11.82
CA PRO A 136 0.41 12.64 11.27
C PRO A 136 1.71 12.54 10.45
N LEU A 137 2.62 11.64 10.83
CA LEU A 137 3.88 11.45 10.10
C LEU A 137 3.66 10.74 8.77
N ASN A 138 2.77 9.72 8.74
CA ASN A 138 2.41 9.08 7.49
C ASN A 138 1.67 10.03 6.54
N ASP A 139 0.76 10.87 7.07
CA ASP A 139 0.08 11.91 6.27
C ASP A 139 1.08 12.94 5.71
N PHE A 140 2.10 13.29 6.49
CA PHE A 140 3.20 14.13 6.03
C PHE A 140 3.94 13.48 4.84
N ALA A 141 4.36 12.23 4.99
CA ALA A 141 5.09 11.50 3.95
C ALA A 141 4.25 11.34 2.67
N ASP A 142 2.94 10.99 2.75
CA ASP A 142 2.03 10.90 1.60
C ASP A 142 1.96 12.23 0.84
N ARG A 143 1.77 13.35 1.54
CA ARG A 143 1.72 14.68 0.92
C ARG A 143 3.03 15.04 0.21
N ALA A 144 4.17 14.81 0.86
CA ALA A 144 5.48 15.11 0.30
C ALA A 144 5.78 14.23 -0.94
N ALA A 145 5.53 12.91 -0.86
CA ALA A 145 5.69 11.98 -1.98
C ALA A 145 4.75 12.34 -3.15
N SER A 146 3.50 12.70 -2.84
CA SER A 146 2.49 13.11 -3.83
C SER A 146 2.88 14.40 -4.55
N GLN A 147 3.47 15.37 -3.84
CA GLN A 147 4.00 16.59 -4.42
C GLN A 147 5.22 16.30 -5.31
N ALA A 148 6.19 15.52 -4.83
CA ALA A 148 7.36 15.13 -5.60
C ALA A 148 6.97 14.37 -6.88
N ALA A 149 5.97 13.48 -6.81
CA ALA A 149 5.42 12.80 -7.97
C ALA A 149 4.78 13.75 -8.99
N THR A 150 4.22 14.88 -8.55
CA THR A 150 3.54 15.85 -9.42
C THR A 150 4.51 16.88 -9.98
N ALA A 151 5.34 17.49 -9.11
CA ALA A 151 6.26 18.54 -9.48
C ALA A 151 7.51 17.99 -10.21
N GLN A 152 7.87 16.73 -9.94
CA GLN A 152 9.11 16.11 -10.41
C GLN A 152 10.36 16.91 -9.99
N GLU A 153 10.31 17.49 -8.78
CA GLU A 153 11.38 18.25 -8.15
C GLU A 153 11.66 17.71 -6.74
N PRO A 154 12.92 17.76 -6.27
CA PRO A 154 13.27 17.42 -4.90
C PRO A 154 12.83 18.50 -3.93
N ALA A 155 12.51 18.11 -2.70
CA ALA A 155 12.19 18.99 -1.58
C ALA A 155 12.67 18.37 -0.27
N GLY A 156 12.89 19.19 0.77
CA GLY A 156 13.34 18.68 2.06
C GLY A 156 13.90 19.75 2.97
N SER A 157 14.12 19.42 4.24
CA SER A 157 14.69 20.31 5.25
C SER A 157 16.04 20.87 4.81
N ASP A 158 16.90 20.02 4.28
CA ASP A 158 18.26 20.41 3.86
C ASP A 158 18.27 21.15 2.52
N LEU A 159 17.15 21.16 1.79
CA LEU A 159 16.96 21.87 0.53
C LEU A 159 16.25 23.23 0.71
N GLY A 160 16.06 23.67 1.95
CA GLY A 160 15.42 24.95 2.27
C GLY A 160 13.89 24.91 2.29
N SER A 161 13.30 23.72 2.37
CA SER A 161 11.86 23.51 2.55
C SER A 161 11.60 23.01 3.98
N PRO A 162 11.59 23.88 5.00
CA PRO A 162 11.46 23.45 6.40
C PRO A 162 10.07 22.89 6.73
N GLU A 163 9.06 23.32 6.00
CA GLU A 163 7.66 22.88 6.21
C GLU A 163 7.22 21.85 5.16
N PRO A 164 6.34 20.90 5.57
CA PRO A 164 5.75 19.97 4.62
C PRO A 164 4.84 20.71 3.63
N PRO A 165 4.56 20.07 2.49
CA PRO A 165 3.51 20.56 1.61
C PRO A 165 2.20 20.77 2.36
N ALA A 166 1.52 21.89 2.12
CA ALA A 166 0.24 22.18 2.74
C ALA A 166 -0.77 21.05 2.51
N ALA A 167 -1.55 20.74 3.52
CA ALA A 167 -2.69 19.85 3.33
C ALA A 167 -3.66 20.46 2.31
N PRO A 168 -4.28 19.69 1.42
CA PRO A 168 -5.27 20.23 0.50
C PRO A 168 -6.43 20.82 1.29
N ASP A 169 -6.88 22.03 0.91
CA ASP A 169 -7.96 22.79 1.59
C ASP A 169 -9.33 22.07 1.61
N THR A 170 -9.44 20.99 0.88
CA THR A 170 -10.64 20.13 0.83
C THR A 170 -10.25 18.68 1.06
N PRO A 171 -10.96 17.95 1.96
CA PRO A 171 -10.79 16.51 2.02
C PRO A 171 -11.10 15.95 0.63
N VAL A 172 -10.08 15.38 -0.01
CA VAL A 172 -10.25 14.69 -1.29
C VAL A 172 -11.09 13.45 -0.99
N THR A 173 -12.42 13.59 -1.06
CA THR A 173 -13.29 12.43 -1.18
C THR A 173 -12.91 11.77 -2.51
N ARG A 174 -11.99 10.82 -2.43
CA ARG A 174 -11.69 9.94 -3.57
C ARG A 174 -13.01 9.30 -3.99
N ALA A 175 -13.55 9.78 -5.10
CA ALA A 175 -14.63 9.08 -5.76
C ALA A 175 -14.20 7.60 -5.92
N PRO A 176 -15.07 6.64 -5.61
CA PRO A 176 -14.72 5.22 -5.70
C PRO A 176 -14.14 4.96 -7.10
N ARG A 177 -12.90 4.43 -7.16
CA ARG A 177 -12.21 4.09 -8.41
C ARG A 177 -13.16 3.24 -9.26
N LYS A 178 -13.72 3.83 -10.32
CA LYS A 178 -14.38 3.08 -11.37
C LYS A 178 -13.34 2.11 -11.94
N ARG A 179 -13.52 0.84 -11.69
CA ARG A 179 -12.83 -0.20 -12.46
C ARG A 179 -13.04 0.09 -13.94
N PRO A 180 -12.03 0.02 -14.81
CA PRO A 180 -12.24 0.15 -16.24
C PRO A 180 -13.13 -1.02 -16.69
N GLY A 181 -14.41 -0.73 -16.80
CA GLY A 181 -15.39 -1.61 -17.40
C GLY A 181 -15.51 -1.22 -18.85
N GLY A 182 -15.29 -2.18 -19.73
CA GLY A 182 -15.58 -2.06 -21.15
C GLY A 182 -16.98 -1.53 -21.40
N ALA A 183 -17.08 -0.67 -22.40
CA ALA A 183 -18.29 0.01 -22.85
C ALA A 183 -19.41 -0.95 -23.21
N LYS A 184 -20.66 -0.63 -22.87
CA LYS A 184 -21.76 -0.23 -23.76
C LYS A 184 -23.12 -0.24 -23.08
N ALA A 185 -23.84 0.83 -23.38
CA ALA A 185 -25.27 1.00 -23.67
C ALA A 185 -26.29 1.04 -22.52
N SER A 186 -26.78 2.25 -22.36
CA SER A 186 -28.17 2.73 -22.20
C SER A 186 -29.25 1.81 -21.61
N GLY A 187 -29.99 2.38 -20.67
CA GLY A 187 -31.46 2.25 -20.59
C GLY A 187 -32.00 1.33 -19.51
N GLY A 188 -32.83 1.90 -18.65
CA GLY A 188 -33.98 1.20 -18.13
C GLY A 188 -33.93 0.79 -16.67
N ARG A 189 -34.77 1.42 -15.92
CA ARG A 189 -35.27 1.03 -14.58
C ARG A 189 -35.66 -0.45 -14.53
N GLY A 190 -35.27 -1.12 -13.45
CA GLY A 190 -35.76 -2.46 -13.12
C GLY A 190 -34.66 -3.29 -12.48
N GLY A 191 -34.81 -3.67 -11.21
CA GLY A 191 -33.92 -4.56 -10.50
C GLY A 191 -33.75 -5.93 -11.18
N SER A 192 -32.95 -6.00 -12.22
CA SER A 192 -32.58 -7.23 -12.90
C SER A 192 -31.46 -7.91 -12.12
N ALA A 193 -31.83 -8.96 -11.47
CA ALA A 193 -30.93 -9.82 -10.77
C ALA A 193 -29.90 -10.46 -11.71
N ARG A 194 -28.66 -10.10 -11.48
CA ARG A 194 -27.53 -10.61 -12.26
C ARG A 194 -27.35 -12.11 -12.02
N THR A 195 -27.70 -12.91 -13.03
CA THR A 195 -27.39 -14.33 -13.07
C THR A 195 -26.00 -14.52 -13.66
N ILE A 196 -25.17 -15.37 -13.06
CA ILE A 196 -23.84 -15.72 -13.56
C ILE A 196 -23.75 -17.24 -13.76
N LYS A 197 -22.80 -17.71 -14.56
CA LYS A 197 -22.51 -19.14 -14.67
C LYS A 197 -21.64 -19.59 -13.49
N ALA A 198 -22.00 -20.70 -12.85
CA ALA A 198 -21.22 -21.29 -11.76
C ALA A 198 -19.82 -21.67 -12.26
N LYS A 199 -18.79 -21.21 -11.58
CA LYS A 199 -17.40 -21.56 -11.90
C LYS A 199 -17.04 -22.97 -11.39
N PHE A 200 -17.70 -23.41 -10.32
CA PHE A 200 -17.53 -24.71 -9.68
C PHE A 200 -18.90 -25.29 -9.31
N PRO A 201 -19.04 -26.64 -9.20
CA PRO A 201 -20.27 -27.24 -8.69
C PRO A 201 -20.49 -26.85 -7.23
N GLY A 202 -21.75 -26.76 -6.79
CA GLY A 202 -22.10 -26.40 -5.42
C GLY A 202 -23.52 -26.85 -5.05
N ARG A 203 -23.99 -26.44 -3.85
CA ARG A 203 -25.35 -26.69 -3.39
C ARG A 203 -26.11 -25.39 -3.18
N CYS A 204 -27.34 -25.36 -3.63
CA CYS A 204 -28.27 -24.26 -3.37
C CYS A 204 -28.93 -24.42 -1.99
N VAL A 205 -29.46 -23.32 -1.44
CA VAL A 205 -30.25 -23.30 -0.17
C VAL A 205 -31.45 -24.26 -0.21
N CYS A 206 -31.96 -24.59 -1.38
CA CYS A 206 -33.02 -25.59 -1.55
C CYS A 206 -32.56 -27.07 -1.44
N GLY A 207 -31.25 -27.28 -1.11
CA GLY A 207 -30.66 -28.61 -0.99
C GLY A 207 -30.25 -29.28 -2.31
N ARG A 208 -30.71 -28.78 -3.47
CA ARG A 208 -30.32 -29.32 -4.78
C ARG A 208 -28.93 -28.88 -5.20
N PRO A 209 -28.13 -29.79 -5.79
CA PRO A 209 -26.84 -29.43 -6.36
C PRO A 209 -26.99 -28.63 -7.66
N TYR A 210 -25.98 -27.84 -8.01
CA TYR A 210 -25.79 -27.24 -9.34
C TYR A 210 -24.39 -27.56 -9.86
N ALA A 211 -24.26 -27.74 -11.16
CA ALA A 211 -23.00 -28.07 -11.82
C ALA A 211 -22.24 -26.81 -12.26
N ALA A 212 -20.94 -26.98 -12.55
CA ALA A 212 -20.16 -25.92 -13.18
C ALA A 212 -20.75 -25.56 -14.55
N GLY A 213 -20.92 -24.27 -14.84
CA GLY A 213 -21.53 -23.74 -16.05
C GLY A 213 -23.02 -23.47 -15.94
N GLU A 214 -23.71 -23.98 -14.92
CA GLU A 214 -25.12 -23.68 -14.69
C GLU A 214 -25.35 -22.23 -14.25
N PRO A 215 -26.51 -21.63 -14.62
CA PRO A 215 -26.84 -20.27 -14.19
C PRO A 215 -27.15 -20.26 -12.69
N ILE A 216 -26.47 -19.38 -11.94
CA ILE A 216 -26.71 -19.16 -10.52
C ILE A 216 -26.94 -17.68 -10.24
N ALA A 217 -27.70 -17.38 -9.17
CA ALA A 217 -27.94 -16.03 -8.69
C ALA A 217 -27.56 -15.91 -7.20
N LYS A 218 -27.21 -14.72 -6.77
CA LYS A 218 -26.92 -14.43 -5.37
C LYS A 218 -28.22 -14.31 -4.58
N ASN A 219 -28.30 -15.00 -3.44
CA ASN A 219 -29.35 -14.88 -2.42
C ASN A 219 -28.70 -14.51 -1.06
N ASP A 220 -29.50 -14.40 -0.02
CA ASP A 220 -29.05 -13.97 1.31
C ASP A 220 -28.09 -14.97 1.99
N GLN A 221 -28.05 -16.21 1.55
CA GLN A 221 -27.18 -17.28 2.08
C GLN A 221 -26.03 -17.65 1.12
N GLY A 222 -25.89 -16.98 -0.04
CA GLY A 222 -24.81 -17.24 -0.98
C GLY A 222 -25.25 -17.32 -2.45
N TRP A 223 -24.79 -18.35 -3.16
CA TRP A 223 -25.11 -18.59 -4.56
C TRP A 223 -25.95 -19.82 -4.72
N GLY A 224 -26.99 -19.78 -5.56
CA GLY A 224 -27.90 -20.89 -5.81
C GLY A 224 -28.68 -20.73 -7.10
N HIS A 225 -29.66 -21.61 -7.33
CA HIS A 225 -30.52 -21.52 -8.51
C HIS A 225 -31.22 -20.16 -8.58
N PRO A 226 -31.41 -19.58 -9.78
CA PRO A 226 -32.05 -18.27 -9.93
C PRO A 226 -33.46 -18.20 -9.33
N GLU A 227 -34.20 -19.29 -9.39
CA GLU A 227 -35.55 -19.41 -8.82
C GLU A 227 -35.59 -19.45 -7.28
N CYS A 228 -34.47 -19.81 -6.64
CA CYS A 228 -34.36 -19.85 -5.17
C CYS A 228 -33.94 -18.54 -4.53
N ARG A 229 -34.04 -17.47 -5.25
CA ARG A 229 -33.56 -16.14 -4.84
C ARG A 229 -34.43 -15.49 -3.77
N THR A 230 -35.72 -15.77 -3.76
CA THR A 230 -36.73 -15.21 -2.86
C THR A 230 -37.37 -16.26 -1.96
N ALA A 231 -36.82 -17.47 -1.90
CA ALA A 231 -37.34 -18.49 -1.00
C ALA A 231 -36.97 -18.12 0.44
N ALA A 232 -37.94 -17.53 1.15
CA ALA A 232 -37.91 -17.50 2.61
C ALA A 232 -37.84 -18.95 3.11
N ALA A 233 -36.96 -19.21 4.07
CA ALA A 233 -36.90 -20.48 4.76
C ALA A 233 -38.26 -20.77 5.40
N GLY A 234 -38.96 -21.81 4.91
CA GLY A 234 -40.07 -22.45 5.63
C GLY A 234 -39.51 -23.46 6.59
#